data_2a5b5211c908c7bd83c92128c6ab5d99
#
_entry.id   2a5b5211c908c7bd83c92128c6ab5d99
#
_cell.length_a   1.000
_cell.length_b   1.000
_cell.length_c   1.000
_cell.angle_alpha   90.00
_cell.angle_beta   90.00
_cell.angle_gamma   90.00
#
_symmetry.space_group_name_H-M   'P 1'
#
loop_
_entity.id
_entity.type
_entity.pdbx_description
1 polymer ?
#
loop_
_entity_poly.entity_id
_entity_poly.type
_entity_poly.pdbx_seq_one_letter_code
_entity_poly.pdbx_strand_id
1 'polypeptide(L)'
;MGNSNELLTLKRNAIRLGLCGEYKWKWDSASSKRELVNMALDSNGIEFMADSIAFGWGLSKEYLLKEFGEFANGFYQCNEHGYTSEMYIGAHGVIKARSTIILVAYCKDLEIEVPENMVTRIYVCGKIEVRIECKGKCDIIEYGEDNDVKTIGYDDANMTLGKIYVSEWNSCKDEQK
;
A
#
# COMPACT_ATOMS: atom_id res chain seq x y z
N MET A 1 4.99 -10.62 -27.87
CA MET A 1 3.54 -10.95 -27.86
C MET A 1 3.06 -11.65 -26.56
N GLY A 2 3.90 -11.77 -25.51
CA GLY A 2 3.54 -12.41 -24.22
C GLY A 2 2.70 -11.57 -23.24
N ASN A 3 2.67 -10.23 -23.41
CA ASN A 3 2.11 -9.32 -22.39
C ASN A 3 0.57 -9.26 -22.29
N SER A 4 -0.17 -9.57 -23.34
CA SER A 4 -1.62 -9.37 -23.37
C SER A 4 -2.39 -10.36 -22.47
N ASN A 5 -1.98 -11.62 -22.45
CA ASN A 5 -2.67 -12.67 -21.66
C ASN A 5 -2.37 -12.58 -20.16
N GLU A 6 -1.16 -12.18 -19.79
CA GLU A 6 -0.73 -11.98 -18.42
C GLU A 6 -1.45 -10.78 -17.79
N LEU A 7 -1.49 -9.65 -18.50
CA LEU A 7 -2.20 -8.44 -18.07
C LEU A 7 -3.71 -8.71 -17.89
N LEU A 8 -4.33 -9.46 -18.79
CA LEU A 8 -5.73 -9.86 -18.67
C LEU A 8 -5.98 -10.72 -17.42
N THR A 9 -5.04 -11.61 -17.08
CA THR A 9 -5.13 -12.43 -15.87
C THR A 9 -5.05 -11.58 -14.60
N LEU A 10 -4.12 -10.61 -14.56
CA LEU A 10 -4.00 -9.67 -13.45
C LEU A 10 -5.28 -8.85 -13.25
N LYS A 11 -5.85 -8.33 -14.34
CA LYS A 11 -7.11 -7.59 -14.33
C LYS A 11 -8.27 -8.42 -13.77
N ARG A 12 -8.41 -9.66 -14.21
CA ARG A 12 -9.45 -10.59 -13.73
C ARG A 12 -9.29 -10.90 -12.24
N ASN A 13 -8.06 -11.07 -11.76
CA ASN A 13 -7.79 -11.32 -10.35
C ASN A 13 -8.21 -10.13 -9.48
N ALA A 14 -7.89 -8.91 -9.86
CA ALA A 14 -8.30 -7.70 -9.14
C ALA A 14 -9.83 -7.57 -9.06
N ILE A 15 -10.54 -7.85 -10.15
CA ILE A 15 -12.01 -7.85 -10.17
C ILE A 15 -12.58 -8.92 -9.20
N ARG A 16 -11.97 -10.10 -9.15
CA ARG A 16 -12.38 -11.17 -8.21
C ARG A 16 -12.13 -10.80 -6.75
N LEU A 17 -11.10 -9.99 -6.49
CA LEU A 17 -10.76 -9.47 -5.16
C LEU A 17 -11.70 -8.33 -4.72
N GLY A 18 -12.66 -7.91 -5.55
CA GLY A 18 -13.65 -6.93 -5.18
C GLY A 18 -13.36 -5.50 -5.62
N LEU A 19 -12.52 -5.31 -6.64
CA LEU A 19 -12.29 -3.99 -7.23
C LEU A 19 -13.63 -3.31 -7.53
N CYS A 20 -13.83 -2.09 -7.00
CA CYS A 20 -15.10 -1.39 -7.10
C CYS A 20 -15.45 -1.01 -8.55
N GLY A 21 -16.76 -0.82 -8.82
CA GLY A 21 -17.29 -0.57 -10.16
C GLY A 21 -16.69 0.65 -10.86
N GLU A 22 -16.38 1.70 -10.08
CA GLU A 22 -15.79 2.93 -10.59
C GLU A 22 -14.36 2.71 -11.14
N TYR A 23 -13.59 1.83 -10.52
CA TYR A 23 -12.23 1.50 -10.97
C TYR A 23 -12.18 0.39 -12.03
N LYS A 24 -13.24 -0.41 -12.21
CA LYS A 24 -13.23 -1.52 -13.18
C LYS A 24 -12.95 -1.06 -14.60
N TRP A 25 -13.57 0.01 -15.06
CA TRP A 25 -13.35 0.51 -16.42
C TRP A 25 -11.94 1.10 -16.61
N LYS A 26 -11.42 1.82 -15.61
CA LYS A 26 -10.03 2.31 -15.63
C LYS A 26 -9.05 1.15 -15.68
N TRP A 27 -9.30 0.13 -14.85
CA TRP A 27 -8.51 -1.09 -14.81
C TRP A 27 -8.53 -1.84 -16.11
N ASP A 28 -9.68 -1.98 -16.74
CA ASP A 28 -9.82 -2.64 -18.04
C ASP A 28 -9.13 -1.87 -19.18
N SER A 29 -9.05 -0.55 -19.11
CA SER A 29 -8.38 0.28 -20.09
C SER A 29 -6.85 0.26 -19.97
N ALA A 30 -6.30 -0.18 -18.84
CA ALA A 30 -4.86 -0.23 -18.64
C ALA A 30 -4.17 -1.13 -19.67
N SER A 31 -3.10 -0.64 -20.27
CA SER A 31 -2.32 -1.29 -21.33
C SER A 31 -1.00 -1.87 -20.84
N SER A 32 -0.61 -1.58 -19.59
CA SER A 32 0.66 -2.00 -19.01
C SER A 32 0.54 -2.27 -17.50
N LYS A 33 1.49 -3.06 -16.96
CA LYS A 33 1.63 -3.26 -15.50
C LYS A 33 1.89 -1.94 -14.77
N ARG A 34 2.63 -1.02 -15.36
CA ARG A 34 2.89 0.31 -14.81
C ARG A 34 1.61 1.11 -14.61
N GLU A 35 0.69 1.09 -15.57
CA GLU A 35 -0.61 1.75 -15.42
C GLU A 35 -1.45 1.12 -14.33
N LEU A 36 -1.43 -0.21 -14.16
CA LEU A 36 -2.08 -0.88 -13.05
C LEU A 36 -1.50 -0.45 -11.71
N VAL A 37 -0.17 -0.35 -11.60
CA VAL A 37 0.49 0.11 -10.36
C VAL A 37 0.19 1.57 -10.08
N ASN A 38 0.16 2.43 -11.08
CA ASN A 38 -0.24 3.82 -10.92
C ASN A 38 -1.66 3.95 -10.33
N MET A 39 -2.61 3.15 -10.81
CA MET A 39 -3.96 3.13 -10.27
C MET A 39 -4.03 2.54 -8.85
N ALA A 40 -3.23 1.49 -8.58
CA ALA A 40 -3.15 0.88 -7.26
C ALA A 40 -2.56 1.82 -6.20
N LEU A 41 -1.74 2.79 -6.61
CA LEU A 41 -1.14 3.79 -5.74
C LEU A 41 -1.89 5.14 -5.74
N ASP A 42 -3.01 5.25 -6.43
CA ASP A 42 -3.95 6.36 -6.21
C ASP A 42 -4.59 6.24 -4.82
N SER A 43 -5.10 7.34 -4.27
CA SER A 43 -5.58 7.43 -2.88
C SER A 43 -6.56 6.32 -2.49
N ASN A 44 -7.50 5.98 -3.38
CA ASN A 44 -8.46 4.88 -3.14
C ASN A 44 -7.88 3.50 -3.47
N GLY A 45 -6.95 3.44 -4.43
CA GLY A 45 -6.29 2.19 -4.83
C GLY A 45 -5.38 1.65 -3.74
N ILE A 46 -4.71 2.54 -3.00
CA ILE A 46 -3.79 2.14 -1.92
C ILE A 46 -4.52 1.50 -0.72
N GLU A 47 -5.73 1.99 -0.41
CA GLU A 47 -6.57 1.37 0.61
C GLU A 47 -7.03 -0.03 0.17
N PHE A 48 -7.46 -0.18 -1.09
CA PHE A 48 -7.79 -1.49 -1.65
C PHE A 48 -6.59 -2.46 -1.62
N MET A 49 -5.38 -1.97 -1.91
CA MET A 49 -4.15 -2.77 -1.81
C MET A 49 -3.88 -3.22 -0.37
N ALA A 50 -3.95 -2.29 0.58
CA ALA A 50 -3.73 -2.57 2.00
C ALA A 50 -4.75 -3.58 2.55
N ASP A 51 -6.04 -3.40 2.24
CA ASP A 51 -7.11 -4.33 2.56
C ASP A 51 -6.84 -5.73 1.97
N SER A 52 -6.53 -5.78 0.67
CA SER A 52 -6.32 -7.05 -0.04
C SER A 52 -5.13 -7.84 0.50
N ILE A 53 -4.09 -7.13 0.95
CA ILE A 53 -2.91 -7.73 1.59
C ILE A 53 -3.27 -8.23 2.99
N ALA A 54 -3.87 -7.36 3.82
CA ALA A 54 -4.14 -7.66 5.22
C ALA A 54 -5.17 -8.78 5.38
N PHE A 55 -6.18 -8.80 4.54
CA PHE A 55 -7.29 -9.77 4.62
C PHE A 55 -7.08 -11.02 3.75
N GLY A 56 -5.92 -11.16 3.12
CA GLY A 56 -5.56 -12.36 2.36
C GLY A 56 -6.37 -12.54 1.08
N TRP A 57 -6.75 -11.47 0.41
CA TRP A 57 -7.55 -11.52 -0.83
C TRP A 57 -6.72 -11.83 -2.09
N GLY A 58 -5.56 -12.47 -1.92
CA GLY A 58 -4.74 -13.00 -3.01
C GLY A 58 -3.55 -12.14 -3.40
N LEU A 59 -3.30 -11.01 -2.71
CA LEU A 59 -2.09 -10.21 -2.90
C LEU A 59 -0.98 -10.68 -1.93
N SER A 60 -0.55 -11.94 -2.06
CA SER A 60 0.56 -12.47 -1.27
C SER A 60 1.89 -11.82 -1.67
N LYS A 61 2.89 -11.91 -0.76
CA LYS A 61 4.26 -11.42 -1.04
C LYS A 61 4.82 -12.02 -2.33
N GLU A 62 4.68 -13.33 -2.48
CA GLU A 62 5.20 -14.09 -3.63
C GLU A 62 4.54 -13.61 -4.93
N TYR A 63 3.22 -13.40 -4.91
CA TYR A 63 2.48 -12.90 -6.07
C TYR A 63 2.93 -11.49 -6.44
N LEU A 64 2.98 -10.57 -5.46
CA LEU A 64 3.36 -9.18 -5.70
C LEU A 64 4.80 -9.06 -6.23
N LEU A 65 5.75 -9.80 -5.64
CA LEU A 65 7.15 -9.77 -6.09
C LEU A 65 7.31 -10.43 -7.47
N LYS A 66 6.57 -11.49 -7.77
CA LYS A 66 6.60 -12.15 -9.09
C LYS A 66 6.05 -11.26 -10.18
N GLU A 67 4.89 -10.66 -9.97
CA GLU A 67 4.15 -9.95 -11.02
C GLU A 67 4.54 -8.47 -11.12
N PHE A 68 4.94 -7.85 -9.99
CA PHE A 68 5.20 -6.42 -9.86
C PHE A 68 6.54 -6.08 -9.22
N GLY A 69 7.48 -7.04 -9.18
CA GLY A 69 8.78 -6.87 -8.48
C GLY A 69 9.59 -5.67 -8.95
N GLU A 70 9.47 -5.28 -10.23
CA GLU A 70 10.10 -4.08 -10.78
C GLU A 70 9.59 -2.76 -10.15
N PHE A 71 8.39 -2.79 -9.51
CA PHE A 71 7.78 -1.66 -8.83
C PHE A 71 7.82 -1.78 -7.31
N ALA A 72 8.32 -2.89 -6.77
CA ALA A 72 8.16 -3.25 -5.36
C ALA A 72 9.08 -2.46 -4.40
N ASN A 73 10.07 -1.73 -4.90
CA ASN A 73 11.05 -1.05 -4.07
C ASN A 73 11.21 0.43 -4.44
N GLY A 74 10.35 1.25 -3.82
CA GLY A 74 10.41 2.71 -3.97
C GLY A 74 9.85 3.20 -5.30
N PHE A 75 8.93 2.47 -5.90
CA PHE A 75 8.21 3.00 -7.05
C PHE A 75 7.43 4.23 -6.63
N TYR A 76 7.69 5.33 -7.32
CA TYR A 76 7.14 6.65 -7.03
C TYR A 76 6.22 7.08 -8.16
N GLN A 77 5.08 7.64 -7.78
CA GLN A 77 4.19 8.34 -8.70
C GLN A 77 3.70 9.67 -8.14
N CYS A 78 3.25 10.54 -9.03
CA CYS A 78 2.49 11.73 -8.72
C CYS A 78 1.20 11.69 -9.53
N ASN A 79 0.05 11.79 -8.87
CA ASN A 79 -1.24 11.82 -9.56
C ASN A 79 -1.58 13.22 -10.10
N GLU A 80 -2.67 13.33 -10.85
CA GLU A 80 -3.15 14.59 -11.45
C GLU A 80 -3.52 15.69 -10.43
N HIS A 81 -3.77 15.30 -9.16
CA HIS A 81 -4.07 16.22 -8.06
C HIS A 81 -2.83 16.62 -7.26
N GLY A 82 -1.63 16.20 -7.67
CA GLY A 82 -0.37 16.52 -7.00
C GLY A 82 -0.07 15.67 -5.76
N TYR A 83 -0.88 14.64 -5.44
CA TYR A 83 -0.53 13.68 -4.40
C TYR A 83 0.55 12.74 -4.92
N THR A 84 1.53 12.52 -4.06
CA THR A 84 2.65 11.62 -4.36
C THR A 84 2.53 10.35 -3.55
N SER A 85 2.86 9.21 -4.15
CA SER A 85 2.83 7.91 -3.47
C SER A 85 4.03 7.04 -3.81
N GLU A 86 4.41 6.20 -2.85
CA GLU A 86 5.49 5.23 -2.94
C GLU A 86 5.04 3.86 -2.45
N MET A 87 5.65 2.81 -3.01
CA MET A 87 5.38 1.44 -2.61
C MET A 87 6.66 0.68 -2.29
N TYR A 88 6.63 -0.08 -1.18
CA TYR A 88 7.71 -0.96 -0.73
C TYR A 88 7.13 -2.32 -0.33
N ILE A 89 7.47 -3.37 -1.08
CA ILE A 89 7.01 -4.74 -0.84
C ILE A 89 8.22 -5.62 -0.52
N GLY A 90 8.27 -6.17 0.68
CA GLY A 90 9.38 -7.02 1.11
C GLY A 90 10.72 -6.29 1.22
N ALA A 91 10.72 -4.96 1.31
CA ALA A 91 11.91 -4.15 1.46
C ALA A 91 12.54 -4.29 2.85
N HIS A 92 13.81 -3.92 2.98
CA HIS A 92 14.59 -3.87 4.20
C HIS A 92 15.58 -2.69 4.18
N GLY A 93 16.18 -2.38 5.32
CA GLY A 93 17.13 -1.27 5.44
C GLY A 93 16.43 0.07 5.72
N VAL A 94 17.09 1.17 5.37
CA VAL A 94 16.62 2.52 5.69
C VAL A 94 16.07 3.19 4.42
N ILE A 95 14.87 3.74 4.51
CA ILE A 95 14.27 4.57 3.47
C ILE A 95 13.95 5.95 4.05
N LYS A 96 14.05 6.98 3.23
CA LYS A 96 13.64 8.33 3.58
C LYS A 96 12.34 8.67 2.85
N ALA A 97 11.29 9.00 3.60
CA ALA A 97 10.00 9.39 3.05
C ALA A 97 10.14 10.61 2.15
N ARG A 98 9.57 10.54 0.96
CA ARG A 98 9.54 11.62 -0.05
C ARG A 98 8.15 11.81 -0.66
N SER A 99 7.17 11.04 -0.17
CA SER A 99 5.80 11.03 -0.69
C SER A 99 4.78 11.33 0.40
N THR A 100 3.64 11.87 0.02
CA THR A 100 2.50 12.11 0.91
C THR A 100 1.78 10.84 1.32
N ILE A 101 1.94 9.76 0.55
CA ILE A 101 1.37 8.45 0.84
C ILE A 101 2.45 7.37 0.60
N ILE A 102 2.59 6.44 1.55
CA ILE A 102 3.53 5.33 1.46
C ILE A 102 2.79 4.03 1.81
N LEU A 103 2.89 3.02 0.93
CA LEU A 103 2.46 1.66 1.23
C LEU A 103 3.68 0.80 1.51
N VAL A 104 3.72 0.17 2.69
CA VAL A 104 4.73 -0.80 3.06
C VAL A 104 4.08 -2.14 3.41
N ALA A 105 4.55 -3.22 2.77
CA ALA A 105 3.98 -4.53 3.00
C ALA A 105 5.05 -5.63 3.00
N TYR A 106 4.88 -6.62 3.88
CA TYR A 106 5.77 -7.78 4.00
C TYR A 106 7.25 -7.43 4.23
N CYS A 107 7.53 -6.24 4.76
CA CYS A 107 8.90 -5.77 5.03
C CYS A 107 9.40 -6.33 6.36
N LYS A 108 10.72 -6.52 6.46
CA LYS A 108 11.41 -6.90 7.69
C LYS A 108 12.64 -6.03 7.85
N ASP A 109 12.93 -5.64 9.09
CA ASP A 109 14.05 -4.75 9.40
C ASP A 109 14.04 -3.48 8.53
N LEU A 110 12.86 -2.91 8.32
CA LEU A 110 12.69 -1.67 7.57
C LEU A 110 12.64 -0.49 8.54
N GLU A 111 13.46 0.53 8.27
CA GLU A 111 13.39 1.82 8.95
C GLU A 111 12.92 2.90 7.98
N ILE A 112 11.93 3.70 8.41
CA ILE A 112 11.38 4.80 7.62
C ILE A 112 11.67 6.11 8.34
N GLU A 113 12.48 6.95 7.72
CA GLU A 113 12.75 8.31 8.20
C GLU A 113 11.75 9.28 7.57
N VAL A 114 10.94 9.98 8.38
CA VAL A 114 10.05 11.05 7.95
C VAL A 114 10.69 12.41 8.26
N PRO A 115 11.11 13.19 7.24
CA PRO A 115 11.76 14.47 7.43
C PRO A 115 10.86 15.52 8.09
N GLU A 116 11.45 16.52 8.72
CA GLU A 116 10.76 17.60 9.46
C GLU A 116 9.68 18.33 8.63
N ASN A 117 9.94 18.60 7.36
CA ASN A 117 9.00 19.30 6.48
C ASN A 117 8.03 18.39 5.72
N MET A 118 7.98 17.10 6.09
CA MET A 118 7.13 16.12 5.43
C MET A 118 5.83 15.91 6.18
N VAL A 119 4.74 15.80 5.41
CA VAL A 119 3.45 15.30 5.88
C VAL A 119 3.16 14.05 5.07
N THR A 120 3.11 12.89 5.73
CA THR A 120 2.92 11.61 5.05
C THR A 120 1.94 10.72 5.79
N ARG A 121 1.23 9.89 5.03
CA ARG A 121 0.43 8.77 5.54
C ARG A 121 1.09 7.47 5.15
N ILE A 122 1.32 6.58 6.12
CA ILE A 122 1.98 5.30 5.91
C ILE A 122 0.98 4.18 6.17
N TYR A 123 0.69 3.40 5.14
CA TYR A 123 -0.10 2.18 5.23
C TYR A 123 0.83 0.99 5.46
N VAL A 124 0.58 0.27 6.56
CA VAL A 124 1.41 -0.85 7.03
C VAL A 124 0.58 -2.12 7.03
N CYS A 125 1.02 -3.17 6.31
CA CYS A 125 0.25 -4.41 6.19
C CYS A 125 1.13 -5.64 5.90
N GLY A 126 0.57 -6.85 6.10
CA GLY A 126 1.17 -8.10 5.64
C GLY A 126 2.34 -8.62 6.50
N LYS A 127 2.20 -8.63 7.83
CA LYS A 127 3.22 -9.15 8.77
C LYS A 127 4.56 -8.45 8.63
N ILE A 128 4.59 -7.21 8.98
CA ILE A 128 5.73 -6.32 8.82
C ILE A 128 6.45 -6.11 10.16
N GLU A 129 7.77 -5.93 10.09
CA GLU A 129 8.61 -5.37 11.15
C GLU A 129 9.15 -4.04 10.66
N VAL A 130 8.66 -2.93 11.21
CA VAL A 130 9.04 -1.59 10.76
C VAL A 130 9.29 -0.66 11.94
N ARG A 131 10.34 0.16 11.82
CA ARG A 131 10.61 1.30 12.68
C ARG A 131 10.35 2.58 11.93
N ILE A 132 9.50 3.46 12.46
CA ILE A 132 9.18 4.75 11.87
C ILE A 132 9.72 5.86 12.75
N GLU A 133 10.70 6.59 12.23
CA GLU A 133 11.32 7.73 12.87
C GLU A 133 10.76 9.02 12.25
N CYS A 134 9.95 9.76 13.01
CA CYS A 134 9.23 10.91 12.52
C CYS A 134 9.77 12.21 13.11
N LYS A 135 10.23 13.13 12.24
CA LYS A 135 10.57 14.54 12.55
C LYS A 135 9.50 15.51 12.06
N GLY A 136 8.64 15.08 11.13
CA GLY A 136 7.56 15.85 10.55
C GLY A 136 6.19 15.45 11.09
N LYS A 137 5.22 15.27 10.18
CA LYS A 137 3.88 14.79 10.49
C LYS A 137 3.64 13.44 9.82
N CYS A 138 3.15 12.47 10.58
CA CYS A 138 2.95 11.12 10.07
C CYS A 138 1.65 10.51 10.61
N ASP A 139 0.75 10.15 9.70
CA ASP A 139 -0.38 9.27 9.98
C ASP A 139 0.01 7.84 9.63
N ILE A 140 -0.02 6.93 10.60
CA ILE A 140 0.27 5.52 10.40
C ILE A 140 -1.03 4.76 10.49
N ILE A 141 -1.36 3.98 9.46
CA ILE A 141 -2.53 3.12 9.43
C ILE A 141 -2.05 1.67 9.31
N GLU A 142 -2.21 0.93 10.39
CA GLU A 142 -1.84 -0.47 10.50
C GLU A 142 -3.02 -1.36 10.15
N TYR A 143 -2.84 -2.22 9.15
CA TYR A 143 -3.83 -3.20 8.71
C TYR A 143 -3.45 -4.60 9.19
N GLY A 144 -4.36 -5.24 9.94
CA GLY A 144 -4.17 -6.57 10.49
C GLY A 144 -3.47 -6.58 11.86
N GLU A 145 -3.31 -7.79 12.43
CA GLU A 145 -2.89 -7.97 13.83
C GLU A 145 -1.41 -8.34 13.97
N ASP A 146 -0.79 -8.88 12.93
CA ASP A 146 0.54 -9.50 12.97
C ASP A 146 1.68 -8.54 12.58
N ASN A 147 1.53 -7.23 12.83
CA ASN A 147 2.56 -6.26 12.51
C ASN A 147 3.30 -5.80 13.77
N ASP A 148 4.62 -5.63 13.68
CA ASP A 148 5.45 -5.00 14.70
C ASP A 148 5.86 -3.60 14.22
N VAL A 149 5.14 -2.59 14.67
CA VAL A 149 5.34 -1.18 14.30
C VAL A 149 5.92 -0.43 15.48
N LYS A 150 7.19 -0.02 15.39
CA LYS A 150 7.87 0.81 16.38
C LYS A 150 7.94 2.25 15.90
N THR A 151 7.53 3.19 16.71
CA THR A 151 7.50 4.60 16.38
C THR A 151 8.40 5.41 17.29
N ILE A 152 9.13 6.37 16.70
CA ILE A 152 9.93 7.34 17.44
C ILE A 152 9.56 8.73 16.93
N GLY A 153 9.02 9.56 17.80
CA GLY A 153 8.73 10.97 17.53
C GLY A 153 9.76 11.89 18.16
N TYR A 154 10.02 13.02 17.53
CA TYR A 154 10.82 14.11 18.04
C TYR A 154 9.93 15.27 18.52
N ASP A 155 10.45 16.22 19.25
CA ASP A 155 9.71 17.23 20.04
C ASP A 155 8.58 17.96 19.30
N ASP A 156 8.72 18.23 18.00
CA ASP A 156 7.69 18.86 17.17
C ASP A 156 6.94 17.88 16.25
N ALA A 157 7.21 16.58 16.37
CA ALA A 157 6.56 15.58 15.51
C ALA A 157 5.11 15.36 15.94
N ASN A 158 4.22 15.29 14.95
CA ASN A 158 2.83 14.89 15.15
C ASN A 158 2.60 13.52 14.50
N MET A 159 2.44 12.49 15.32
CA MET A 159 2.18 11.14 14.86
C MET A 159 0.84 10.63 15.38
N THR A 160 0.09 10.00 14.49
CA THR A 160 -1.09 9.21 14.84
C THR A 160 -0.87 7.76 14.41
N LEU A 161 -1.40 6.82 15.19
CA LEU A 161 -1.41 5.40 14.87
C LEU A 161 -2.83 4.88 14.94
N GLY A 162 -3.41 4.55 13.79
CA GLY A 162 -4.69 3.89 13.67
C GLY A 162 -4.50 2.42 13.33
N LYS A 163 -5.38 1.53 13.88
CA LYS A 163 -5.39 0.10 13.56
C LYS A 163 -6.71 -0.30 12.93
N ILE A 164 -6.64 -1.07 11.85
CA ILE A 164 -7.79 -1.68 11.19
C ILE A 164 -7.73 -3.18 11.38
N TYR A 165 -8.74 -3.75 12.04
CA TYR A 165 -8.82 -5.17 12.36
C TYR A 165 -9.71 -5.93 11.37
N VAL A 166 -9.34 -7.16 11.07
CA VAL A 166 -10.08 -8.06 10.15
C VAL A 166 -11.53 -8.29 10.62
N SER A 167 -11.76 -8.38 11.93
CA SER A 167 -13.08 -8.61 12.52
C SER A 167 -14.07 -7.47 12.28
N GLU A 168 -13.60 -6.25 12.29
CA GLU A 168 -14.42 -5.06 12.03
C GLU A 168 -14.84 -4.97 10.56
N TRP A 169 -13.94 -5.32 9.66
CA TRP A 169 -14.20 -5.33 8.23
C TRP A 169 -15.24 -6.37 7.80
N ASN A 170 -15.21 -7.56 8.37
CA ASN A 170 -16.18 -8.62 8.06
C ASN A 170 -17.60 -8.26 8.52
N SER A 171 -17.75 -7.51 9.62
CA SER A 171 -19.06 -7.05 10.10
C SER A 171 -19.72 -6.05 9.14
N CYS A 172 -18.94 -5.17 8.51
CA CYS A 172 -19.46 -4.19 7.55
C CYS A 172 -19.93 -4.81 6.22
N LYS A 173 -19.38 -5.96 5.81
CA LYS A 173 -19.79 -6.64 4.56
C LYS A 173 -21.10 -7.40 4.69
N ASP A 174 -21.45 -7.88 5.88
CA ASP A 174 -22.69 -8.63 6.11
C ASP A 174 -23.93 -7.72 6.19
N GLU A 175 -23.74 -6.41 6.42
CA GLU A 175 -24.82 -5.43 6.42
C GLU A 175 -25.20 -4.90 5.01
N GLN A 176 -24.42 -5.25 3.96
CA GLN A 176 -24.66 -4.83 2.57
C GLN A 176 -25.27 -5.92 1.68
N LYS A 177 -25.74 -7.02 2.24
CA LYS A 177 -26.51 -8.08 1.57
C LYS A 177 -27.99 -7.91 1.88
#